data_2e63c1a71b53a739ba73c8f692a9ffcc
#
_entry.id   2e63c1a71b53a739ba73c8f692a9ffcc
#
_cell.length_a   1.000
_cell.length_b   1.000
_cell.length_c   1.000
_cell.angle_alpha   90.00
_cell.angle_beta   90.00
_cell.angle_gamma   90.00
#
_symmetry.space_group_name_H-M   'P 1'
#
loop_
_entity.id
_entity.type
_entity.pdbx_description
1 polymer ?
#
loop_
_entity_poly.entity_id
_entity_poly.type
_entity_poly.pdbx_seq_one_letter_code
_entity_poly.pdbx_strand_id
1 'polypeptide(L)'
;MEIIQKEKWQHCVEEMEMNDKLFRTILKRYEAVIEDANYKIEIICEQNLVIPEHIDITGEIDKLLQIIAEAEDKLSVMRKYYGGNKADKAIL
;
A
#
# COMPACT_ATOMS: atom_id res chain seq x y z
N MET A 1 -25.56 -22.97 -10.90
CA MET A 1 -25.69 -21.55 -10.70
C MET A 1 -24.55 -20.97 -9.95
N GLU A 2 -24.33 -21.50 -8.79
CA GLU A 2 -23.22 -21.00 -8.02
C GLU A 2 -21.92 -21.20 -8.72
N ILE A 3 -21.81 -22.29 -9.41
CA ILE A 3 -20.61 -22.57 -10.14
C ILE A 3 -20.38 -21.51 -11.18
N ILE A 4 -21.45 -21.13 -11.83
CA ILE A 4 -21.38 -20.14 -12.86
C ILE A 4 -20.94 -18.81 -12.27
N GLN A 5 -21.47 -18.46 -11.14
CA GLN A 5 -21.10 -17.24 -10.51
C GLN A 5 -19.67 -17.27 -10.08
N LYS A 6 -19.25 -18.41 -9.58
CA LYS A 6 -17.90 -18.55 -9.17
C LYS A 6 -16.95 -18.39 -10.32
N GLU A 7 -17.28 -19.01 -11.42
CA GLU A 7 -16.51 -18.86 -12.61
C GLU A 7 -16.46 -17.45 -13.08
N LYS A 8 -17.59 -16.80 -13.02
CA LYS A 8 -17.67 -15.45 -13.46
C LYS A 8 -16.78 -14.56 -12.61
N TRP A 9 -16.83 -14.77 -11.33
CA TRP A 9 -16.03 -13.98 -10.42
C TRP A 9 -14.56 -14.20 -10.67
N GLN A 10 -14.18 -15.44 -10.80
CA GLN A 10 -12.80 -15.79 -11.04
C GLN A 10 -12.35 -15.26 -12.38
N HIS A 11 -13.21 -15.36 -13.34
CA HIS A 11 -12.94 -14.89 -14.66
C HIS A 11 -12.69 -13.39 -14.63
N CYS A 12 -13.45 -12.69 -13.86
CA CYS A 12 -13.28 -11.27 -13.70
C CYS A 12 -11.93 -10.93 -13.16
N VAL A 13 -11.52 -11.66 -12.15
CA VAL A 13 -10.23 -11.43 -11.56
C VAL A 13 -9.12 -11.71 -12.56
N GLU A 14 -9.25 -12.79 -13.29
CA GLU A 14 -8.23 -13.16 -14.24
C GLU A 14 -8.19 -12.24 -15.42
N GLU A 15 -9.35 -11.90 -15.94
CA GLU A 15 -9.41 -11.04 -17.07
C GLU A 15 -9.08 -9.65 -16.76
N MET A 16 -9.41 -9.29 -15.56
CA MET A 16 -9.06 -7.99 -15.15
C MET A 16 -7.70 -7.97 -14.56
N GLU A 17 -6.89 -9.00 -14.90
CA GLU A 17 -5.54 -8.84 -14.60
C GLU A 17 -5.31 -7.45 -14.88
N MET A 18 -4.94 -6.68 -13.91
CA MET A 18 -4.74 -5.29 -14.11
C MET A 18 -3.76 -5.11 -15.20
N ASN A 19 -4.07 -4.25 -16.14
CA ASN A 19 -3.09 -3.99 -17.15
C ASN A 19 -1.93 -3.28 -16.47
N ASP A 20 -0.79 -3.28 -17.13
CA ASP A 20 0.43 -2.77 -16.54
C ASP A 20 0.31 -1.35 -16.07
N LYS A 21 -0.37 -0.55 -16.84
CA LYS A 21 -0.48 0.85 -16.50
C LYS A 21 -1.26 1.07 -15.23
N LEU A 22 -2.38 0.38 -15.11
CA LEU A 22 -3.18 0.52 -13.91
C LEU A 22 -2.44 -0.02 -12.71
N PHE A 23 -1.82 -1.16 -12.85
CA PHE A 23 -1.10 -1.77 -11.76
C PHE A 23 0.00 -0.84 -11.27
N ARG A 24 0.77 -0.28 -12.18
CA ARG A 24 1.83 0.64 -11.82
C ARG A 24 1.31 1.89 -11.15
N THR A 25 0.20 2.39 -11.66
CA THR A 25 -0.38 3.59 -11.09
C THR A 25 -0.77 3.36 -9.65
N ILE A 26 -1.37 2.21 -9.38
CA ILE A 26 -1.79 1.91 -8.01
C ILE A 26 -0.57 1.68 -7.12
N LEU A 27 0.44 1.01 -7.63
CA LEU A 27 1.66 0.84 -6.86
C LEU A 27 2.25 2.18 -6.47
N LYS A 28 2.30 3.08 -7.40
CA LYS A 28 2.88 4.39 -7.12
C LYS A 28 2.05 5.14 -6.11
N ARG A 29 0.75 4.94 -6.14
CA ARG A 29 -0.10 5.58 -5.17
C ARG A 29 0.28 5.16 -3.75
N TYR A 30 0.45 3.86 -3.55
CA TYR A 30 0.79 3.39 -2.21
C TYR A 30 2.23 3.70 -1.85
N GLU A 31 3.12 3.68 -2.83
CA GLU A 31 4.48 4.07 -2.56
C GLU A 31 4.54 5.52 -2.11
N ALA A 32 3.74 6.37 -2.75
CA ALA A 32 3.72 7.77 -2.36
C ALA A 32 3.16 7.94 -0.95
N VAL A 33 2.18 7.14 -0.59
CA VAL A 33 1.62 7.18 0.75
C VAL A 33 2.70 6.82 1.76
N ILE A 34 3.48 5.81 1.45
CA ILE A 34 4.54 5.38 2.36
C ILE A 34 5.61 6.45 2.48
N GLU A 35 6.00 7.02 1.35
CA GLU A 35 7.02 8.06 1.37
C GLU A 35 6.54 9.28 2.13
N ASP A 36 5.30 9.64 1.93
CA ASP A 36 4.74 10.78 2.62
C ASP A 36 4.75 10.56 4.13
N ALA A 37 4.35 9.39 4.55
CA ALA A 37 4.31 9.08 5.97
C ALA A 37 5.72 9.04 6.56
N ASN A 38 6.66 8.46 5.83
CA ASN A 38 8.04 8.43 6.29
C ASN A 38 8.62 9.83 6.41
N TYR A 39 8.29 10.67 5.46
CA TYR A 39 8.78 12.04 5.49
C TYR A 39 8.24 12.75 6.74
N LYS A 40 6.98 12.54 7.04
CA LYS A 40 6.39 13.15 8.22
C LYS A 40 7.03 12.63 9.49
N ILE A 41 7.36 11.36 9.52
CA ILE A 41 8.05 10.81 10.67
C ILE A 41 9.41 11.46 10.81
N GLU A 42 10.12 11.64 9.71
CA GLU A 42 11.41 12.30 9.77
C GLU A 42 11.30 13.71 10.31
N ILE A 43 10.30 14.42 9.86
CA ILE A 43 10.12 15.80 10.33
C ILE A 43 9.86 15.80 11.82
N ILE A 44 9.02 14.90 12.28
CA ILE A 44 8.72 14.85 13.70
C ILE A 44 9.99 14.53 14.49
N CYS A 45 10.78 13.60 13.99
CA CYS A 45 12.01 13.24 14.68
C CYS A 45 13.00 14.40 14.73
N GLU A 46 13.10 15.12 13.63
CA GLU A 46 14.05 16.22 13.57
C GLU A 46 13.62 17.40 14.40
N GLN A 47 12.34 17.59 14.53
CA GLN A 47 11.82 18.78 15.20
C GLN A 47 11.26 18.51 16.56
N ASN A 48 11.56 17.35 17.11
CA ASN A 48 10.92 17.00 18.38
C ASN A 48 11.29 17.96 19.50
N LEU A 49 12.37 18.70 19.34
CA LEU A 49 12.74 19.65 20.37
C LEU A 49 11.88 20.89 20.36
N VAL A 50 11.21 21.17 19.26
CA VAL A 50 10.38 22.34 19.17
C VAL A 50 8.90 22.02 19.13
N ILE A 51 8.57 20.78 19.30
CA ILE A 51 7.18 20.38 19.28
C ILE A 51 6.52 20.79 20.59
N PRO A 52 5.32 21.39 20.52
CA PRO A 52 4.65 21.80 21.73
C PRO A 52 4.38 20.62 22.64
N GLU A 53 4.37 20.89 23.91
CA GLU A 53 4.25 19.86 24.91
C GLU A 53 2.99 19.04 24.80
N HIS A 54 1.93 19.66 24.37
CA HIS A 54 0.66 18.96 24.35
C HIS A 54 0.47 18.10 23.12
N ILE A 55 1.47 17.99 22.28
CA ILE A 55 1.38 17.09 21.16
C ILE A 55 1.85 15.71 21.56
N ASP A 56 1.03 14.73 21.23
CA ASP A 56 1.36 13.35 21.53
C ASP A 56 2.24 12.82 20.41
N ILE A 57 3.53 12.96 20.58
CA ILE A 57 4.48 12.58 19.56
C ILE A 57 4.41 11.09 19.23
N THR A 58 4.35 10.28 20.26
CA THR A 58 4.32 8.84 20.01
C THR A 58 3.03 8.44 19.35
N GLY A 59 1.93 9.09 19.70
CA GLY A 59 0.66 8.82 19.04
C GLY A 59 0.68 9.20 17.58
N GLU A 60 1.31 10.33 17.27
CA GLU A 60 1.42 10.74 15.89
C GLU A 60 2.26 9.77 15.08
N ILE A 61 3.37 9.34 15.65
CA ILE A 61 4.22 8.36 14.98
C ILE A 61 3.45 7.06 14.76
N ASP A 62 2.67 6.67 15.77
CA ASP A 62 1.90 5.45 15.65
C ASP A 62 0.91 5.52 14.50
N LYS A 63 0.25 6.66 14.35
CA LYS A 63 -0.69 6.82 13.25
C LYS A 63 0.02 6.71 11.91
N LEU A 64 1.18 7.32 11.81
CA LEU A 64 1.92 7.27 10.56
C LEU A 64 2.42 5.87 10.27
N LEU A 65 2.85 5.17 11.29
CA LEU A 65 3.26 3.78 11.11
C LEU A 65 2.10 2.92 10.65
N GLN A 66 0.92 3.20 11.15
CA GLN A 66 -0.24 2.46 10.72
C GLN A 66 -0.53 2.71 9.24
N ILE A 67 -0.40 3.95 8.81
CA ILE A 67 -0.58 4.28 7.42
C ILE A 67 0.41 3.51 6.54
N ILE A 68 1.66 3.46 6.99
CA ILE A 68 2.68 2.74 6.25
C ILE A 68 2.35 1.25 6.20
N ALA A 69 1.98 0.71 7.35
CA ALA A 69 1.68 -0.71 7.43
C ALA A 69 0.52 -1.08 6.51
N GLU A 70 -0.51 -0.25 6.50
CA GLU A 70 -1.65 -0.53 5.64
C GLU A 70 -1.27 -0.44 4.17
N ALA A 71 -0.47 0.56 3.82
CA ALA A 71 -0.06 0.71 2.44
C ALA A 71 0.81 -0.45 2.00
N GLU A 72 1.72 -0.87 2.85
CA GLU A 72 2.57 -2.01 2.54
C GLU A 72 1.76 -3.27 2.40
N ASP A 73 0.77 -3.42 3.23
CA ASP A 73 -0.09 -4.58 3.15
C ASP A 73 -0.84 -4.59 1.82
N LYS A 74 -1.34 -3.44 1.43
CA LYS A 74 -2.05 -3.34 0.17
C LYS A 74 -1.13 -3.63 -1.01
N LEU A 75 0.10 -3.16 -0.94
CA LEU A 75 1.07 -3.47 -1.99
C LEU A 75 1.31 -4.96 -2.06
N SER A 76 1.42 -5.59 -0.92
CA SER A 76 1.63 -7.02 -0.86
C SER A 76 0.46 -7.76 -1.48
N VAL A 77 -0.74 -7.36 -1.15
CA VAL A 77 -1.94 -7.97 -1.70
C VAL A 77 -2.00 -7.76 -3.21
N MET A 78 -1.67 -6.55 -3.65
CA MET A 78 -1.65 -6.26 -5.06
C MET A 78 -0.71 -7.18 -5.82
N ARG A 79 0.48 -7.32 -5.30
CA ARG A 79 1.47 -8.15 -5.97
C ARG A 79 1.07 -9.61 -5.94
N LYS A 80 0.48 -10.03 -4.85
CA LYS A 80 0.13 -11.42 -4.69
C LYS A 80 -1.01 -11.84 -5.63
N TYR A 81 -2.00 -11.00 -5.78
CA TYR A 81 -3.19 -11.41 -6.52
C TYR A 81 -3.33 -10.79 -7.88
N TYR A 82 -2.72 -9.65 -8.11
CA TYR A 82 -2.94 -8.93 -9.35
C TYR A 82 -1.67 -8.53 -10.03
N GLY A 83 -0.56 -8.88 -9.44
CA GLY A 83 0.71 -8.34 -9.88
C GLY A 83 1.24 -8.90 -11.15
N GLY A 84 0.55 -9.70 -11.77
CA GLY A 84 1.12 -10.29 -12.92
C GLY A 84 2.28 -11.12 -12.49
N ASN A 85 2.34 -12.23 -12.99
CA ASN A 85 3.31 -13.19 -12.56
C ASN A 85 4.70 -12.75 -12.76
N LYS A 86 4.93 -12.00 -13.80
CA LYS A 86 6.28 -11.66 -14.13
C LYS A 86 6.90 -10.72 -13.13
N ALA A 87 6.12 -9.74 -12.73
CA ALA A 87 6.63 -8.78 -11.79
C ALA A 87 6.97 -9.44 -10.48
N ASP A 88 6.11 -10.33 -10.05
CA ASP A 88 6.35 -11.02 -8.81
C ASP A 88 7.59 -11.85 -8.88
N LYS A 89 7.75 -12.54 -9.96
CA LYS A 89 8.89 -13.40 -10.11
C LYS A 89 10.15 -12.61 -10.17
N ALA A 90 10.10 -11.48 -10.81
CA ALA A 90 11.27 -10.64 -10.91
C ALA A 90 11.72 -10.16 -9.54
N ILE A 91 10.77 -9.90 -8.70
CA ILE A 91 11.09 -9.43 -7.38
C ILE A 91 11.65 -10.54 -6.52
N LEU A 92 11.11 -11.69 -6.71
CA LEU A 92 11.57 -12.81 -5.96
C LEU A 92 12.83 -13.38 -6.52
#